data_f89939685124ee05dc9b700f10006f3f
#
_entry.id   f89939685124ee05dc9b700f10006f3f
#
_cell.length_a   1.000
_cell.length_b   1.000
_cell.length_c   1.000
_cell.angle_alpha   90.00
_cell.angle_beta   90.00
_cell.angle_gamma   90.00
#
_symmetry.space_group_name_H-M   'P 1'
#
loop_
_entity.id
_entity.type
_entity.pdbx_description
1 polymer ?
#
loop_
_entity_poly.entity_id
_entity_poly.type
_entity_poly.pdbx_seq_one_letter_code
_entity_poly.pdbx_strand_id
1 'polypeptide(L)'
;VSRYLNQPTLYVDFLRPKRMRFDNPGGGIGGGKNALGESVSTDFSGGGIITGTYEQCVIFGQDAGDDERHEYVNMLGARLNGGFRFINVPIVNDGIGPFPVIDGKRRPIIKGIQHSDGSFFSDDSGYSQATVWAKLRSAAALNAGQIQIRIYGAARDLRWSDWFSIYHDQNGDKSKGWRTYRYWESNKTAEGSEVVSGVALSYKDYTLGISPPLREATVANTRIEVARPMCVMKFADGFTLPFEYESYYQARPTLSFVEAF
;
A
#
# COMPACT_ATOMS: atom_id res chain seq x y z
N VAL A 1 -4.39 -12.36 -19.22
CA VAL A 1 -4.26 -11.98 -17.80
C VAL A 1 -3.54 -10.64 -17.73
N SER A 2 -4.09 -9.69 -16.96
CA SER A 2 -3.49 -8.37 -16.79
C SER A 2 -2.04 -8.47 -16.31
N ARG A 3 -1.16 -7.64 -16.88
CA ARG A 3 0.25 -7.53 -16.48
C ARG A 3 0.47 -7.00 -15.07
N TYR A 4 -0.57 -6.48 -14.43
CA TYR A 4 -0.51 -5.93 -13.07
C TYR A 4 -0.91 -6.94 -11.99
N LEU A 5 -1.52 -8.07 -12.37
CA LEU A 5 -1.91 -9.13 -11.45
C LEU A 5 -0.72 -10.03 -11.12
N ASN A 6 -0.78 -10.65 -9.95
CA ASN A 6 0.20 -11.64 -9.50
C ASN A 6 1.66 -11.16 -9.49
N GLN A 7 1.86 -9.86 -9.24
CA GLN A 7 3.21 -9.33 -9.07
C GLN A 7 3.77 -9.74 -7.70
N PRO A 8 5.08 -10.03 -7.61
CA PRO A 8 5.72 -10.29 -6.32
C PRO A 8 5.62 -9.06 -5.44
N THR A 9 5.64 -9.27 -4.13
CA THR A 9 5.63 -8.18 -3.14
C THR A 9 7.05 -7.85 -2.71
N LEU A 10 7.37 -6.57 -2.62
CA LEU A 10 8.64 -6.07 -2.10
C LEU A 10 8.78 -6.46 -0.62
N TYR A 11 9.86 -7.14 -0.28
CA TYR A 11 10.12 -7.62 1.06
C TYR A 11 10.86 -6.53 1.87
N VAL A 12 10.07 -5.61 2.43
CA VAL A 12 10.59 -4.41 3.11
C VAL A 12 11.39 -4.75 4.36
N ASP A 13 11.09 -5.86 5.03
CA ASP A 13 11.80 -6.31 6.23
C ASP A 13 13.30 -6.59 5.93
N PHE A 14 13.65 -6.97 4.70
CA PHE A 14 15.05 -7.12 4.28
C PHE A 14 15.74 -5.78 4.04
N LEU A 15 15.00 -4.79 3.57
CA LEU A 15 15.56 -3.49 3.21
C LEU A 15 15.88 -2.60 4.42
N ARG A 16 15.14 -2.75 5.53
CA ARG A 16 15.27 -1.93 6.75
C ARG A 16 15.48 -0.43 6.46
N PRO A 17 14.55 0.21 5.73
CA PRO A 17 14.70 1.60 5.36
C PRO A 17 14.71 2.48 6.61
N LYS A 18 15.60 3.47 6.67
CA LYS A 18 15.61 4.48 7.72
C LYS A 18 14.50 5.50 7.52
N ARG A 19 14.12 5.74 6.28
CA ARG A 19 13.08 6.69 5.90
C ARG A 19 12.24 6.14 4.78
N MET A 20 10.94 6.33 4.91
CA MET A 20 9.97 5.98 3.88
C MET A 20 9.18 7.23 3.54
N ARG A 21 9.00 7.48 2.26
CA ARG A 21 8.21 8.59 1.76
C ARG A 21 7.26 8.08 0.69
N PHE A 22 5.97 8.30 0.90
CA PHE A 22 4.92 8.05 -0.09
C PHE A 22 4.15 9.33 -0.32
N ASP A 23 3.85 9.61 -1.58
CA ASP A 23 3.10 10.80 -1.95
C ASP A 23 2.24 10.52 -3.18
N ASN A 24 1.25 11.37 -3.37
CA ASN A 24 0.41 11.42 -4.55
C ASN A 24 0.54 12.81 -5.19
N PRO A 25 1.68 13.10 -5.85
CA PRO A 25 1.86 14.39 -6.49
C PRO A 25 0.87 14.54 -7.65
N GLY A 26 0.00 15.55 -7.55
CA GLY A 26 -0.83 15.99 -8.66
C GLY A 26 0.00 16.82 -9.64
N GLY A 27 -0.37 16.78 -10.91
CA GLY A 27 0.17 17.66 -11.95
C GLY A 27 -0.91 18.59 -12.48
N GLY A 28 -0.81 19.87 -12.16
CA GLY A 28 -1.70 20.90 -12.72
C GLY A 28 -0.93 21.86 -13.62
N ILE A 29 -1.52 22.25 -14.72
CA ILE A 29 -1.02 23.37 -15.54
C ILE A 29 -1.93 24.57 -15.31
N GLY A 30 -1.32 25.68 -14.93
CA GLY A 30 -2.01 26.95 -14.88
C GLY A 30 -2.28 27.45 -16.31
N GLY A 31 -3.56 27.51 -16.72
CA GLY A 31 -3.99 28.02 -18.01
C GLY A 31 -4.03 29.55 -18.12
N GLY A 32 -3.42 30.26 -17.14
CA GLY A 32 -3.48 31.72 -17.09
C GLY A 32 -4.77 32.23 -16.44
N LYS A 33 -5.16 33.45 -16.79
CA LYS A 33 -6.41 34.08 -16.34
C LYS A 33 -7.42 34.15 -17.47
N ASN A 34 -8.68 33.88 -17.15
CA ASN A 34 -9.77 34.10 -18.11
C ASN A 34 -10.06 35.62 -18.27
N ALA A 35 -10.99 35.97 -19.14
CA ALA A 35 -11.37 37.36 -19.39
C ALA A 35 -11.92 38.10 -18.16
N LEU A 36 -12.33 37.36 -17.11
CA LEU A 36 -12.80 37.91 -15.82
C LEU A 36 -11.66 38.00 -14.79
N GLY A 37 -10.42 37.67 -15.16
CA GLY A 37 -9.28 37.69 -14.26
C GLY A 37 -9.16 36.48 -13.34
N GLU A 38 -10.00 35.46 -13.49
CA GLU A 38 -9.98 34.25 -12.69
C GLU A 38 -8.86 33.30 -13.18
N SER A 39 -8.16 32.70 -12.23
CA SER A 39 -7.13 31.68 -12.54
C SER A 39 -7.79 30.40 -13.03
N VAL A 40 -7.40 29.94 -14.22
CA VAL A 40 -7.82 28.65 -14.78
C VAL A 40 -6.70 27.66 -14.56
N SER A 41 -6.99 26.54 -13.87
CA SER A 41 -6.05 25.42 -13.71
C SER A 41 -6.69 24.14 -14.21
N THR A 42 -5.90 23.34 -14.90
CA THR A 42 -6.35 22.03 -15.38
C THR A 42 -5.43 20.96 -14.81
N ASP A 43 -6.04 19.92 -14.21
CA ASP A 43 -5.31 18.76 -13.72
C ASP A 43 -5.11 17.76 -14.88
N PHE A 44 -3.85 17.49 -15.23
CA PHE A 44 -3.48 16.50 -16.26
C PHE A 44 -3.06 15.15 -15.66
N SER A 45 -2.96 15.06 -14.34
CA SER A 45 -2.45 13.85 -13.67
C SER A 45 -3.53 12.79 -13.41
N GLY A 46 -4.79 13.09 -13.74
CA GLY A 46 -5.90 12.18 -13.41
C GLY A 46 -6.03 11.90 -11.91
N GLY A 47 -5.80 12.94 -11.09
CA GLY A 47 -5.81 12.85 -9.63
C GLY A 47 -4.47 12.45 -8.99
N GLY A 48 -3.37 12.46 -9.76
CA GLY A 48 -2.03 12.14 -9.28
C GLY A 48 -1.58 10.71 -9.55
N ILE A 49 -0.29 10.48 -9.45
CA ILE A 49 0.37 9.17 -9.60
C ILE A 49 1.13 8.90 -8.29
N ILE A 50 0.87 7.76 -7.67
CA ILE A 50 1.53 7.41 -6.42
C ILE A 50 3.03 7.23 -6.64
N THR A 51 3.83 7.92 -5.84
CA THR A 51 5.27 7.75 -5.77
C THR A 51 5.68 7.22 -4.40
N GLY A 52 6.72 6.41 -4.36
CA GLY A 52 7.22 5.84 -3.12
C GLY A 52 8.74 5.80 -3.12
N THR A 53 9.36 6.17 -2.00
CA THR A 53 10.80 6.10 -1.83
C THR A 53 11.14 5.45 -0.50
N TYR A 54 12.03 4.47 -0.55
CA TYR A 54 12.69 3.90 0.62
C TYR A 54 14.13 4.40 0.64
N GLU A 55 14.44 5.24 1.62
CA GLU A 55 15.73 5.90 1.69
C GLU A 55 16.64 5.24 2.72
N GLN A 56 17.93 5.16 2.40
CA GLN A 56 18.97 4.65 3.28
C GLN A 56 18.60 3.27 3.85
N CYS A 57 18.30 2.34 2.97
CA CYS A 57 18.09 0.95 3.36
C CYS A 57 19.37 0.39 3.98
N VAL A 58 19.27 -0.12 5.20
CA VAL A 58 20.46 -0.53 5.96
C VAL A 58 20.71 -2.02 5.77
N ILE A 59 21.71 -2.34 4.99
CA ILE A 59 22.17 -3.70 4.74
C ILE A 59 23.56 -3.83 5.32
N PHE A 60 23.71 -4.69 6.32
CA PHE A 60 24.99 -4.96 6.97
C PHE A 60 25.25 -6.46 6.97
N GLY A 61 26.52 -6.82 6.94
CA GLY A 61 26.99 -8.01 7.56
C GLY A 61 27.71 -8.99 6.67
N GLN A 62 28.43 -9.87 7.34
CA GLN A 62 29.16 -11.00 6.80
C GLN A 62 28.47 -12.33 7.14
N ASP A 63 27.38 -12.29 7.91
CA ASP A 63 26.65 -13.48 8.30
C ASP A 63 25.71 -13.93 7.17
N ALA A 64 25.48 -15.24 7.05
CA ALA A 64 24.67 -15.83 5.97
C ALA A 64 23.28 -15.21 5.78
N GLY A 65 22.63 -14.75 6.85
CA GLY A 65 21.35 -14.06 6.76
C GLY A 65 21.43 -12.61 6.25
N ASP A 66 22.60 -12.01 6.27
CA ASP A 66 22.84 -10.68 5.72
C ASP A 66 23.29 -10.74 4.26
N ASP A 67 23.93 -11.83 3.84
CA ASP A 67 24.23 -12.10 2.43
C ASP A 67 22.93 -12.18 1.62
N GLU A 68 21.89 -12.85 2.12
CA GLU A 68 20.59 -12.92 1.48
C GLU A 68 19.99 -11.52 1.20
N ARG A 69 20.25 -10.52 2.02
CA ARG A 69 19.76 -9.16 1.80
C ARG A 69 20.48 -8.46 0.66
N HIS A 70 21.79 -8.65 0.57
CA HIS A 70 22.56 -8.14 -0.57
C HIS A 70 22.12 -8.79 -1.87
N GLU A 71 21.95 -10.12 -1.87
CA GLU A 71 21.43 -10.86 -3.01
C GLU A 71 20.04 -10.39 -3.41
N TYR A 72 19.18 -10.14 -2.42
CA TYR A 72 17.84 -9.64 -2.66
C TYR A 72 17.84 -8.27 -3.35
N VAL A 73 18.69 -7.33 -2.90
CA VAL A 73 18.82 -6.01 -3.54
C VAL A 73 19.35 -6.12 -4.97
N ASN A 74 20.34 -6.99 -5.17
CA ASN A 74 20.90 -7.24 -6.51
C ASN A 74 19.84 -7.86 -7.45
N MET A 75 19.05 -8.80 -6.94
CA MET A 75 17.93 -9.37 -7.68
C MET A 75 16.88 -8.32 -8.04
N LEU A 76 16.57 -7.38 -7.12
CA LEU A 76 15.66 -6.27 -7.40
C LEU A 76 16.20 -5.41 -8.55
N GLY A 77 17.48 -5.05 -8.53
CA GLY A 77 18.12 -4.33 -9.63
C GLY A 77 18.03 -5.08 -10.95
N ALA A 78 18.40 -6.35 -10.96
CA ALA A 78 18.33 -7.19 -12.17
C ALA A 78 16.90 -7.34 -12.72
N ARG A 79 15.89 -7.36 -11.82
CA ARG A 79 14.48 -7.48 -12.21
C ARG A 79 13.87 -6.18 -12.69
N LEU A 80 14.12 -5.07 -11.98
CA LEU A 80 13.35 -3.83 -12.12
C LEU A 80 14.06 -2.73 -12.92
N ASN A 81 15.39 -2.83 -13.10
CA ASN A 81 16.11 -1.92 -13.98
C ASN A 81 15.52 -1.99 -15.40
N GLY A 82 15.32 -0.82 -16.02
CA GLY A 82 14.65 -0.73 -17.32
C GLY A 82 13.15 -0.40 -17.24
N GLY A 83 12.52 -0.43 -16.07
CA GLY A 83 11.20 0.14 -15.80
C GLY A 83 9.98 -0.57 -16.41
N PHE A 84 10.14 -1.76 -17.00
CA PHE A 84 9.03 -2.50 -17.64
C PHE A 84 8.51 -3.72 -16.85
N ARG A 85 9.16 -4.06 -15.75
CA ARG A 85 8.67 -5.06 -14.80
C ARG A 85 8.12 -4.38 -13.56
N PHE A 86 7.15 -5.03 -12.94
CA PHE A 86 6.39 -4.47 -11.83
C PHE A 86 6.60 -5.28 -10.55
N ILE A 87 6.34 -4.61 -9.44
CA ILE A 87 6.38 -5.17 -8.10
C ILE A 87 5.31 -4.52 -7.24
N ASN A 88 4.71 -5.27 -6.31
CA ASN A 88 3.83 -4.72 -5.30
C ASN A 88 4.69 -4.06 -4.21
N VAL A 89 4.55 -2.76 -4.04
CA VAL A 89 5.28 -1.99 -3.04
C VAL A 89 4.35 -1.72 -1.86
N PRO A 90 4.65 -2.25 -0.64
CA PRO A 90 3.81 -2.05 0.53
C PRO A 90 4.08 -0.68 1.16
N ILE A 91 3.04 -0.06 1.70
CA ILE A 91 3.15 1.14 2.53
C ILE A 91 3.13 0.71 4.00
N VAL A 92 4.21 0.98 4.71
CA VAL A 92 4.35 0.62 6.12
C VAL A 92 3.93 1.81 6.98
N ASN A 93 2.84 1.66 7.71
CA ASN A 93 2.27 2.70 8.58
C ASN A 93 2.01 2.20 10.01
N ASP A 94 2.77 1.21 10.46
CA ASP A 94 2.57 0.47 11.70
C ASP A 94 2.40 1.38 12.93
N GLY A 95 3.18 2.48 12.99
CA GLY A 95 3.17 3.40 14.13
C GLY A 95 1.98 4.35 14.20
N ILE A 96 1.29 4.61 13.10
CA ILE A 96 0.28 5.68 12.98
C ILE A 96 -1.12 5.21 12.57
N GLY A 97 -1.26 4.01 12.01
CA GLY A 97 -2.53 3.47 11.53
C GLY A 97 -3.60 3.26 12.60
N PRO A 98 -4.84 2.88 12.23
CA PRO A 98 -5.97 2.68 13.15
C PRO A 98 -5.89 1.35 13.92
N PHE A 99 -4.70 0.83 14.12
CA PHE A 99 -4.45 -0.51 14.66
C PHE A 99 -4.57 -0.56 16.19
N PRO A 100 -5.00 -1.70 16.76
CA PRO A 100 -5.02 -1.91 18.19
C PRO A 100 -3.60 -1.89 18.76
N VAL A 101 -3.53 -1.50 20.02
CA VAL A 101 -2.30 -1.57 20.82
C VAL A 101 -2.27 -2.92 21.52
N ILE A 102 -1.29 -3.75 21.18
CA ILE A 102 -1.03 -5.05 21.77
C ILE A 102 0.41 -5.02 22.29
N ASP A 103 0.62 -5.37 23.55
CA ASP A 103 1.93 -5.30 24.22
C ASP A 103 2.60 -3.91 24.10
N GLY A 104 1.81 -2.86 24.29
CA GLY A 104 2.28 -1.47 24.24
C GLY A 104 2.65 -0.93 22.85
N LYS A 105 2.48 -1.72 21.79
CA LYS A 105 2.78 -1.32 20.40
C LYS A 105 1.55 -1.46 19.51
N ARG A 106 1.41 -0.57 18.55
CA ARG A 106 0.40 -0.73 17.49
C ARG A 106 0.76 -1.92 16.62
N ARG A 107 -0.20 -2.83 16.44
CA ARG A 107 0.00 -4.06 15.66
C ARG A 107 -0.98 -4.12 14.49
N PRO A 108 -0.56 -3.80 13.27
CA PRO A 108 -1.40 -3.99 12.08
C PRO A 108 -1.63 -5.45 11.76
N ILE A 109 -0.64 -6.31 12.06
CA ILE A 109 -0.67 -7.74 11.79
C ILE A 109 -0.25 -8.48 13.06
N ILE A 110 -1.01 -9.50 13.42
CA ILE A 110 -0.62 -10.49 14.42
C ILE A 110 0.04 -11.64 13.67
N LYS A 111 1.25 -12.01 14.08
CA LYS A 111 2.02 -13.14 13.55
C LYS A 111 2.09 -14.26 14.58
N GLY A 112 2.40 -15.47 14.14
CA GLY A 112 2.59 -16.61 15.03
C GLY A 112 1.28 -17.17 15.61
N ILE A 113 0.18 -17.05 14.86
CA ILE A 113 -1.08 -17.68 15.23
C ILE A 113 -0.98 -19.18 14.94
N GLN A 114 -1.16 -19.99 15.97
CA GLN A 114 -1.14 -21.45 15.87
C GLN A 114 -2.33 -22.00 15.05
N HIS A 115 -2.19 -23.20 14.57
CA HIS A 115 -3.31 -23.99 14.03
C HIS A 115 -4.32 -24.28 15.15
N SER A 116 -5.52 -24.75 14.79
CA SER A 116 -6.58 -25.10 15.74
C SER A 116 -6.21 -26.23 16.70
N ASP A 117 -5.23 -27.05 16.35
CA ASP A 117 -4.66 -28.13 17.14
C ASP A 117 -3.46 -27.69 18.01
N GLY A 118 -3.11 -26.40 17.99
CA GLY A 118 -1.99 -25.82 18.73
C GLY A 118 -0.62 -26.01 18.06
N SER A 119 -0.56 -26.58 16.87
CA SER A 119 0.70 -26.76 16.12
C SER A 119 1.08 -25.49 15.34
N PHE A 120 2.35 -25.44 14.93
CA PHE A 120 2.91 -24.47 13.99
C PHE A 120 3.20 -25.16 12.65
N PHE A 121 3.59 -24.39 11.64
CA PHE A 121 4.14 -24.92 10.41
C PHE A 121 5.49 -25.61 10.68
N SER A 122 5.95 -26.41 9.73
CA SER A 122 7.20 -27.21 9.86
C SER A 122 8.48 -26.35 10.06
N ASP A 123 8.40 -25.05 9.78
CA ASP A 123 9.45 -24.06 10.00
C ASP A 123 9.25 -23.23 11.28
N ASP A 124 8.42 -23.73 12.22
CA ASP A 124 8.00 -23.05 13.46
C ASP A 124 7.30 -21.70 13.25
N SER A 125 6.92 -21.36 12.04
CA SER A 125 6.08 -20.20 11.76
C SER A 125 4.60 -20.49 12.02
N GLY A 126 3.81 -19.43 12.25
CA GLY A 126 2.37 -19.50 12.39
C GLY A 126 1.66 -18.63 11.36
N TYR A 127 0.34 -18.68 11.38
CA TYR A 127 -0.46 -17.78 10.54
C TYR A 127 -0.25 -16.32 10.90
N SER A 128 -0.47 -15.47 9.93
CA SER A 128 -0.52 -14.02 10.13
C SER A 128 -1.91 -13.49 9.76
N GLN A 129 -2.43 -12.57 10.58
CA GLN A 129 -3.75 -12.00 10.39
C GLN A 129 -3.71 -10.48 10.57
N ALA A 130 -4.36 -9.76 9.65
CA ALA A 130 -4.58 -8.33 9.80
C ALA A 130 -5.55 -8.08 10.98
N THR A 131 -5.21 -7.12 11.84
CA THR A 131 -6.06 -6.71 12.98
C THR A 131 -7.20 -5.79 12.56
N VAL A 132 -7.00 -5.07 11.46
CA VAL A 132 -7.98 -4.15 10.89
C VAL A 132 -8.12 -4.47 9.41
N TRP A 133 -9.35 -4.58 8.95
CA TRP A 133 -9.67 -4.77 7.54
C TRP A 133 -10.95 -4.03 7.19
N ALA A 134 -11.17 -3.80 5.91
CA ALA A 134 -12.36 -3.09 5.47
C ALA A 134 -12.95 -3.71 4.20
N LYS A 135 -14.19 -3.33 3.87
CA LYS A 135 -14.86 -3.69 2.62
C LYS A 135 -15.63 -2.50 2.07
N LEU A 136 -15.82 -2.46 0.77
CA LEU A 136 -16.73 -1.52 0.12
C LEU A 136 -18.18 -1.86 0.49
N ARG A 137 -18.96 -0.86 0.86
CA ARG A 137 -20.39 -1.02 1.11
C ARG A 137 -21.24 -1.01 -0.15
N SER A 138 -20.83 -0.25 -1.13
CA SER A 138 -21.51 -0.10 -2.42
C SER A 138 -20.52 -0.22 -3.56
N ALA A 139 -21.03 -0.60 -4.73
CA ALA A 139 -20.24 -0.53 -5.95
C ALA A 139 -19.84 0.91 -6.24
N ALA A 140 -18.64 1.08 -6.81
CA ALA A 140 -18.12 2.38 -7.19
C ALA A 140 -17.59 2.33 -8.64
N ALA A 141 -17.89 3.39 -9.40
CA ALA A 141 -17.50 3.48 -10.80
C ALA A 141 -15.99 3.81 -10.94
N LEU A 142 -15.42 3.53 -12.11
CA LEU A 142 -14.13 4.07 -12.51
C LEU A 142 -14.12 5.60 -12.35
N ASN A 143 -13.01 6.15 -11.86
CA ASN A 143 -12.82 7.57 -11.57
C ASN A 143 -13.74 8.14 -10.47
N ALA A 144 -14.41 7.29 -9.67
CA ALA A 144 -15.12 7.77 -8.50
C ALA A 144 -14.15 8.47 -7.54
N GLY A 145 -14.45 9.72 -7.18
CA GLY A 145 -13.71 10.49 -6.17
C GLY A 145 -14.24 10.26 -4.76
N GLN A 146 -15.34 9.49 -4.62
CA GLN A 146 -15.95 9.18 -3.32
C GLN A 146 -16.36 7.71 -3.26
N ILE A 147 -16.13 7.07 -2.11
CA ILE A 147 -16.48 5.67 -1.85
C ILE A 147 -17.09 5.49 -0.48
N GLN A 148 -17.87 4.44 -0.31
CA GLN A 148 -18.44 4.04 0.99
C GLN A 148 -17.74 2.77 1.47
N ILE A 149 -17.22 2.80 2.68
CA ILE A 149 -16.50 1.67 3.27
C ILE A 149 -17.07 1.27 4.62
N ARG A 150 -16.88 0.01 4.98
CA ARG A 150 -17.06 -0.52 6.33
C ARG A 150 -15.71 -1.05 6.81
N ILE A 151 -15.24 -0.54 7.94
CA ILE A 151 -13.98 -0.96 8.58
C ILE A 151 -14.27 -1.71 9.86
N TYR A 152 -13.54 -2.81 10.09
CA TYR A 152 -13.66 -3.68 11.24
C TYR A 152 -12.39 -3.65 12.09
N GLY A 153 -12.56 -3.74 13.42
CA GLY A 153 -11.43 -3.83 14.35
C GLY A 153 -10.63 -2.54 14.53
N ALA A 154 -11.07 -1.42 13.95
CA ALA A 154 -10.37 -0.15 14.07
C ALA A 154 -10.39 0.39 15.50
N ALA A 155 -9.21 0.51 16.13
CA ALA A 155 -9.04 0.99 17.50
C ALA A 155 -9.32 2.50 17.66
N ARG A 156 -9.34 3.24 16.58
CA ARG A 156 -9.67 4.67 16.51
C ARG A 156 -10.42 5.01 15.23
N ASP A 157 -10.94 6.20 15.16
CA ASP A 157 -11.48 6.72 13.91
C ASP A 157 -10.36 6.97 12.89
N LEU A 158 -10.72 6.92 11.61
CA LEU A 158 -9.79 7.17 10.52
C LEU A 158 -9.22 8.59 10.59
N ARG A 159 -7.98 8.74 10.22
CA ARG A 159 -7.26 10.04 10.16
C ARG A 159 -6.64 10.22 8.79
N TRP A 160 -6.42 11.44 8.36
CA TRP A 160 -5.89 11.79 7.03
C TRP A 160 -4.51 11.21 6.69
N SER A 161 -3.80 10.65 7.67
CA SER A 161 -2.55 9.92 7.48
C SER A 161 -2.73 8.44 7.15
N ASP A 162 -3.96 7.92 7.21
CA ASP A 162 -4.23 6.51 6.96
C ASP A 162 -4.36 6.27 5.46
N TRP A 163 -3.65 5.26 4.97
CA TRP A 163 -3.68 4.79 3.59
C TRP A 163 -4.42 3.48 3.52
N PHE A 164 -4.96 3.17 2.37
CA PHE A 164 -5.55 1.88 2.09
C PHE A 164 -5.32 1.47 0.64
N SER A 165 -5.49 0.21 0.33
CA SER A 165 -5.41 -0.28 -1.03
C SER A 165 -6.54 -1.24 -1.37
N ILE A 166 -6.85 -1.32 -2.66
CA ILE A 166 -7.84 -2.22 -3.24
C ILE A 166 -7.13 -3.09 -4.27
N TYR A 167 -7.41 -4.39 -4.25
CA TYR A 167 -6.97 -5.30 -5.29
C TYR A 167 -8.03 -5.35 -6.40
N HIS A 168 -7.66 -4.83 -7.56
CA HIS A 168 -8.53 -4.75 -8.74
C HIS A 168 -8.23 -5.92 -9.67
N ASP A 169 -9.10 -6.90 -9.71
CA ASP A 169 -8.97 -8.13 -10.50
C ASP A 169 -10.22 -8.50 -11.32
N GLN A 170 -11.23 -7.62 -11.32
CA GLN A 170 -12.56 -7.93 -11.86
C GLN A 170 -12.69 -7.75 -13.38
N ASN A 171 -11.76 -7.04 -14.02
CA ASN A 171 -11.85 -6.66 -15.44
C ASN A 171 -10.89 -7.45 -16.37
N GLY A 172 -10.47 -8.65 -15.98
CA GLY A 172 -9.62 -9.52 -16.79
C GLY A 172 -8.32 -8.83 -17.20
N ASP A 173 -8.07 -8.66 -18.50
CA ASP A 173 -6.83 -8.06 -19.01
C ASP A 173 -6.70 -6.55 -18.74
N LYS A 174 -7.79 -5.88 -18.37
CA LYS A 174 -7.81 -4.46 -17.99
C LYS A 174 -7.65 -4.24 -16.48
N SER A 175 -7.63 -5.31 -15.71
CA SER A 175 -7.48 -5.23 -14.26
C SER A 175 -6.15 -4.58 -13.87
N LYS A 176 -6.19 -3.78 -12.81
CA LYS A 176 -5.08 -2.91 -12.39
C LYS A 176 -4.24 -3.46 -11.24
N GLY A 177 -4.64 -4.59 -10.63
CA GLY A 177 -3.97 -5.15 -9.46
C GLY A 177 -4.07 -4.26 -8.23
N TRP A 178 -3.07 -4.31 -7.37
CA TRP A 178 -3.06 -3.48 -6.17
C TRP A 178 -2.93 -1.99 -6.50
N ARG A 179 -3.91 -1.20 -6.02
CA ARG A 179 -3.89 0.27 -6.11
C ARG A 179 -4.09 0.88 -4.74
N THR A 180 -3.27 1.87 -4.44
CA THR A 180 -3.29 2.57 -3.17
C THR A 180 -4.03 3.89 -3.31
N TYR A 181 -4.75 4.22 -2.25
CA TYR A 181 -5.56 5.42 -2.15
C TYR A 181 -5.29 6.11 -0.81
N ARG A 182 -5.38 7.42 -0.85
CA ARG A 182 -5.37 8.29 0.32
C ARG A 182 -6.71 9.01 0.37
N TYR A 183 -7.30 9.19 1.53
CA TYR A 183 -8.50 9.99 1.63
C TYR A 183 -8.17 11.38 2.17
N TRP A 184 -8.91 12.36 1.73
CA TRP A 184 -8.81 13.76 2.13
C TRP A 184 -10.05 14.23 2.91
N GLU A 185 -11.13 13.48 2.84
CA GLU A 185 -12.38 13.70 3.56
C GLU A 185 -12.92 12.38 4.08
N SER A 186 -13.42 12.39 5.33
CA SER A 186 -14.07 11.23 5.93
C SER A 186 -15.28 11.66 6.73
N ASN A 187 -16.43 11.09 6.38
CA ASN A 187 -17.69 11.24 7.08
C ASN A 187 -18.09 9.90 7.67
N LYS A 188 -18.10 9.81 9.01
CA LYS A 188 -18.58 8.62 9.71
C LYS A 188 -20.13 8.62 9.64
N THR A 189 -20.69 7.57 9.06
CA THR A 189 -22.14 7.46 8.82
C THR A 189 -22.85 6.53 9.79
N ALA A 190 -22.15 5.51 10.28
CA ALA A 190 -22.71 4.56 11.26
C ALA A 190 -21.61 3.84 12.03
N GLU A 191 -21.96 3.24 13.15
CA GLU A 191 -21.14 2.30 13.89
C GLU A 191 -22.02 1.22 14.55
N GLY A 192 -21.45 0.04 14.78
CA GLY A 192 -22.20 -1.06 15.38
C GLY A 192 -21.36 -2.33 15.47
N SER A 193 -22.03 -3.46 15.60
CA SER A 193 -21.42 -4.79 15.55
C SER A 193 -22.10 -5.66 14.53
N GLU A 194 -21.35 -6.50 13.87
CA GLU A 194 -21.81 -7.49 12.88
C GLU A 194 -21.15 -8.82 13.16
N VAL A 195 -21.88 -9.91 13.00
CA VAL A 195 -21.31 -11.26 13.12
C VAL A 195 -20.71 -11.65 11.78
N VAL A 196 -19.40 -11.79 11.74
CA VAL A 196 -18.64 -12.23 10.56
C VAL A 196 -17.99 -13.56 10.87
N SER A 197 -18.33 -14.60 10.10
CA SER A 197 -17.80 -15.98 10.32
C SER A 197 -17.97 -16.48 11.76
N GLY A 198 -19.10 -16.14 12.40
CA GLY A 198 -19.40 -16.57 13.78
C GLY A 198 -18.79 -15.72 14.89
N VAL A 199 -18.02 -14.68 14.55
CA VAL A 199 -17.40 -13.76 15.51
C VAL A 199 -18.07 -12.39 15.43
N ALA A 200 -18.48 -11.84 16.58
CA ALA A 200 -19.02 -10.48 16.66
C ALA A 200 -17.88 -9.47 16.53
N LEU A 201 -17.87 -8.70 15.46
CA LEU A 201 -16.88 -7.68 15.19
C LEU A 201 -17.52 -6.29 15.23
N SER A 202 -16.86 -5.35 15.92
CA SER A 202 -17.25 -3.94 15.84
C SER A 202 -16.89 -3.38 14.47
N TYR A 203 -17.79 -2.57 13.91
CA TYR A 203 -17.56 -1.89 12.64
C TYR A 203 -17.85 -0.40 12.73
N LYS A 204 -17.25 0.34 11.81
CA LYS A 204 -17.53 1.75 11.55
C LYS A 204 -17.70 1.94 10.05
N ASP A 205 -18.74 2.67 9.66
CA ASP A 205 -19.02 3.01 8.28
C ASP A 205 -18.59 4.44 7.99
N TYR A 206 -17.95 4.63 6.84
CA TYR A 206 -17.49 5.92 6.38
C TYR A 206 -17.86 6.15 4.92
N THR A 207 -18.14 7.41 4.60
CA THR A 207 -18.07 7.94 3.24
C THR A 207 -16.75 8.69 3.12
N LEU A 208 -15.89 8.30 2.19
CA LEU A 208 -14.54 8.84 2.00
C LEU A 208 -14.43 9.56 0.67
N GLY A 209 -13.92 10.79 0.68
CA GLY A 209 -13.35 11.44 -0.49
C GLY A 209 -11.92 10.96 -0.69
N ILE A 210 -11.59 10.40 -1.85
CA ILE A 210 -10.32 9.73 -2.11
C ILE A 210 -9.46 10.43 -3.16
N SER A 211 -8.15 10.28 -3.04
CA SER A 211 -7.15 10.70 -4.01
C SER A 211 -6.03 9.65 -4.10
N PRO A 212 -5.66 9.19 -5.30
CA PRO A 212 -6.29 9.46 -6.60
C PRO A 212 -7.73 8.94 -6.68
N PRO A 213 -8.50 9.35 -7.70
CA PRO A 213 -9.80 8.73 -7.99
C PRO A 213 -9.66 7.24 -8.26
N LEU A 214 -10.75 6.49 -8.10
CA LEU A 214 -10.75 5.04 -8.23
C LEU A 214 -10.21 4.59 -9.60
N ARG A 215 -9.19 3.78 -9.59
CA ARG A 215 -8.45 3.36 -10.82
C ARG A 215 -9.19 2.32 -11.66
N GLU A 216 -10.19 1.67 -11.08
CA GLU A 216 -11.01 0.67 -11.72
C GLU A 216 -12.37 0.61 -11.02
N ALA A 217 -13.44 0.31 -11.77
CA ALA A 217 -14.75 0.07 -11.18
C ALA A 217 -14.70 -1.12 -10.23
N THR A 218 -15.39 -1.02 -9.10
CA THR A 218 -15.43 -2.04 -8.06
C THR A 218 -16.84 -2.41 -7.68
N VAL A 219 -17.01 -3.64 -7.24
CA VAL A 219 -18.32 -4.15 -6.75
C VAL A 219 -18.43 -4.00 -5.23
N ALA A 220 -19.66 -4.05 -4.74
CA ALA A 220 -19.89 -4.08 -3.29
C ALA A 220 -19.20 -5.29 -2.64
N ASN A 221 -18.80 -5.16 -1.39
CA ASN A 221 -18.06 -6.14 -0.60
C ASN A 221 -16.61 -6.41 -1.09
N THR A 222 -16.09 -5.70 -2.08
CA THR A 222 -14.66 -5.76 -2.41
C THR A 222 -13.84 -5.45 -1.16
N ARG A 223 -12.89 -6.35 -0.85
CA ARG A 223 -11.99 -6.20 0.30
C ARG A 223 -11.04 -5.03 0.11
N ILE A 224 -10.86 -4.28 1.17
CA ILE A 224 -9.92 -3.17 1.26
C ILE A 224 -8.82 -3.57 2.24
N GLU A 225 -7.58 -3.44 1.83
CA GLU A 225 -6.42 -3.69 2.67
C GLU A 225 -5.99 -2.40 3.38
N VAL A 226 -5.98 -2.43 4.71
CA VAL A 226 -5.64 -1.30 5.58
C VAL A 226 -4.37 -1.57 6.36
N ALA A 227 -4.14 -2.83 6.74
CA ALA A 227 -3.02 -3.22 7.60
C ALA A 227 -1.66 -3.06 6.89
N ARG A 228 -1.62 -3.42 5.62
CA ARG A 228 -0.42 -3.31 4.78
C ARG A 228 -0.83 -2.91 3.36
N PRO A 229 -1.23 -1.64 3.13
CA PRO A 229 -1.62 -1.18 1.79
C PRO A 229 -0.49 -1.41 0.79
N MET A 230 -0.84 -1.78 -0.43
CA MET A 230 0.11 -2.10 -1.50
C MET A 230 -0.26 -1.37 -2.78
N CYS A 231 0.76 -1.02 -3.57
CA CYS A 231 0.59 -0.47 -4.91
C CYS A 231 1.48 -1.21 -5.90
N VAL A 232 0.95 -1.51 -7.09
CA VAL A 232 1.77 -2.02 -8.20
C VAL A 232 2.60 -0.88 -8.74
N MET A 233 3.91 -1.00 -8.63
CA MET A 233 4.86 0.04 -9.00
C MET A 233 5.97 -0.51 -9.90
N LYS A 234 6.66 0.40 -10.57
CA LYS A 234 7.92 0.20 -11.27
C LYS A 234 8.97 1.15 -10.68
N PHE A 235 10.23 0.99 -11.04
CA PHE A 235 11.22 2.02 -10.72
C PHE A 235 10.83 3.35 -11.37
N ALA A 236 11.12 4.44 -10.68
CA ALA A 236 10.92 5.79 -11.21
C ALA A 236 11.71 5.98 -12.51
N ASP A 237 11.20 6.80 -13.42
CA ASP A 237 11.85 7.03 -14.71
C ASP A 237 13.27 7.60 -14.52
N GLY A 238 14.24 7.00 -15.20
CA GLY A 238 15.66 7.33 -15.05
C GLY A 238 16.33 6.76 -13.81
N PHE A 239 15.60 6.10 -12.92
CA PHE A 239 16.17 5.43 -11.76
C PHE A 239 16.69 4.05 -12.13
N THR A 240 17.90 3.75 -11.63
CA THR A 240 18.50 2.41 -11.67
C THR A 240 19.03 2.06 -10.29
N LEU A 241 18.94 0.81 -9.92
CA LEU A 241 19.54 0.29 -8.70
C LEU A 241 20.86 -0.36 -9.08
N PRO A 242 22.01 0.32 -8.82
CA PRO A 242 23.32 -0.24 -9.09
C PRO A 242 23.66 -1.31 -8.05
N PHE A 243 24.57 -2.20 -8.42
CA PHE A 243 25.27 -3.02 -7.44
C PHE A 243 26.27 -2.12 -6.70
N GLU A 244 26.09 -1.98 -5.40
CA GLU A 244 26.89 -1.08 -4.57
C GLU A 244 27.39 -1.81 -3.32
N TYR A 245 28.68 -1.73 -3.08
CA TYR A 245 29.31 -2.17 -1.84
C TYR A 245 30.16 -1.05 -1.26
N GLU A 246 29.86 -0.68 -0.03
CA GLU A 246 30.73 0.13 0.81
C GLU A 246 31.73 -0.77 1.55
N SER A 247 32.77 -0.17 2.17
CA SER A 247 33.70 -0.91 3.00
C SER A 247 32.97 -1.65 4.15
N TYR A 248 33.49 -2.81 4.54
CA TYR A 248 32.93 -3.67 5.59
C TYR A 248 31.56 -4.29 5.25
N TYR A 249 31.32 -4.63 3.98
CA TYR A 249 30.10 -5.31 3.56
C TYR A 249 28.82 -4.55 3.94
N GLN A 250 28.84 -3.24 3.76
CA GLN A 250 27.69 -2.38 3.98
C GLN A 250 27.15 -1.89 2.63
N ALA A 251 25.83 -1.72 2.57
CA ALA A 251 25.20 -0.96 1.50
C ALA A 251 24.05 -0.14 2.08
N ARG A 252 23.82 1.04 1.49
CA ARG A 252 22.72 1.94 1.89
C ARG A 252 21.91 2.40 0.69
N PRO A 253 21.41 1.46 -0.13
CA PRO A 253 20.67 1.83 -1.32
C PRO A 253 19.41 2.64 -0.97
N THR A 254 19.06 3.51 -1.89
CA THR A 254 17.77 4.21 -1.91
C THR A 254 17.00 3.67 -3.10
N LEU A 255 15.74 3.29 -2.89
CA LEU A 255 14.87 2.77 -3.94
C LEU A 255 13.76 3.78 -4.21
N SER A 256 13.54 4.12 -5.48
CA SER A 256 12.50 5.05 -5.90
C SER A 256 11.54 4.38 -6.85
N PHE A 257 10.27 4.47 -6.54
CA PHE A 257 9.18 3.82 -7.24
C PHE A 257 8.12 4.81 -7.71
N VAL A 258 7.46 4.47 -8.79
CA VAL A 258 6.30 5.18 -9.32
C VAL A 258 5.21 4.17 -9.67
N GLU A 259 3.95 4.55 -9.46
CA GLU A 259 2.78 3.74 -9.82
C GLU A 259 2.87 3.31 -11.29
N ALA A 260 2.63 2.03 -11.58
CA ALA A 260 2.75 1.47 -12.92
C ALA A 260 1.41 1.53 -13.66
N PHE A 261 1.45 2.00 -14.90
CA PHE A 261 0.32 2.04 -15.84
C PHE A 261 0.70 1.42 -17.18
#